data_80383756330d2d30e1c5726597fea155
#
_entry.id   80383756330d2d30e1c5726597fea155
#
_cell.length_a   1.000
_cell.length_b   1.000
_cell.length_c   1.000
_cell.angle_alpha   90.00
_cell.angle_beta   90.00
_cell.angle_gamma   90.00
#
_symmetry.space_group_name_H-M   'P 1'
#
loop_
_entity.id
_entity.type
_entity.pdbx_description
1 polymer ?
#
loop_
_entity_poly.entity_id
_entity_poly.type
_entity_poly.pdbx_seq_one_letter_code
_entity_poly.pdbx_strand_id
1 'polypeptide(L)'
;MDKLLLLVGAVGRENICLDLSCRKKDGEYYIVTDRWQTFTEMKVNLETLSMLSEFSGEFLIHGVDVEGKSSGVDEGLIKILAGWDKSLITYAGGISSFDDIDKVNAASEGRLDITIGSALSIYGGALDMDEVISRLDKEL
;
A
#
# COMPACT_ATOMS: atom_id res chain seq x y z
N MET A 1 -1.42 14.03 -15.22
CA MET A 1 -2.86 14.35 -15.00
C MET A 1 -3.73 14.18 -16.25
N ASP A 2 -3.33 14.71 -17.40
CA ASP A 2 -4.17 14.62 -18.63
C ASP A 2 -4.47 13.18 -19.06
N LYS A 3 -3.47 12.30 -18.99
CA LYS A 3 -3.66 10.86 -19.31
C LYS A 3 -4.60 10.16 -18.32
N LEU A 4 -4.52 10.54 -17.05
CA LEU A 4 -5.39 10.00 -16.01
C LEU A 4 -6.84 10.44 -16.23
N LEU A 5 -7.07 11.72 -16.58
CA LEU A 5 -8.38 12.24 -16.91
C LEU A 5 -9.00 11.52 -18.11
N LEU A 6 -8.20 11.24 -19.16
CA LEU A 6 -8.65 10.46 -20.31
C LEU A 6 -9.06 9.04 -19.92
N LEU A 7 -8.28 8.42 -19.05
CA LEU A 7 -8.58 7.06 -18.55
C LEU A 7 -9.88 7.05 -17.71
N VAL A 8 -10.04 8.01 -16.82
CA VAL A 8 -11.27 8.17 -16.01
C VAL A 8 -12.49 8.30 -16.93
N GLY A 9 -12.39 9.11 -17.98
CA GLY A 9 -13.48 9.27 -18.95
C GLY A 9 -13.80 8.00 -19.75
N ALA A 10 -12.79 7.14 -19.97
CA ALA A 10 -12.95 5.92 -20.74
C ALA A 10 -13.54 4.76 -19.94
N VAL A 11 -13.11 4.58 -18.67
CA VAL A 11 -13.47 3.38 -17.89
C VAL A 11 -14.22 3.66 -16.59
N GLY A 12 -14.32 4.91 -16.17
CA GLY A 12 -14.89 5.31 -14.89
C GLY A 12 -13.87 5.22 -13.74
N ARG A 13 -13.92 6.17 -12.82
CA ARG A 13 -12.97 6.22 -11.68
C ARG A 13 -13.05 4.98 -10.78
N GLU A 14 -14.23 4.41 -10.63
CA GLU A 14 -14.49 3.21 -9.81
C GLU A 14 -13.76 1.96 -10.32
N ASN A 15 -13.31 1.98 -11.56
CA ASN A 15 -12.56 0.89 -12.18
C ASN A 15 -11.04 1.13 -12.24
N ILE A 16 -10.57 2.19 -11.59
CA ILE A 16 -9.15 2.55 -11.56
C ILE A 16 -8.58 2.31 -10.16
N CYS A 17 -7.46 1.61 -10.10
CA CYS A 17 -6.59 1.51 -8.94
C CYS A 17 -5.33 2.34 -9.19
N LEU A 18 -5.03 3.31 -8.35
CA LEU A 18 -3.78 4.07 -8.43
C LEU A 18 -2.69 3.37 -7.63
N ASP A 19 -1.63 3.00 -8.32
CA ASP A 19 -0.41 2.44 -7.73
C ASP A 19 0.56 3.58 -7.39
N LEU A 20 0.78 3.81 -6.11
CA LEU A 20 1.60 4.89 -5.59
C LEU A 20 2.80 4.31 -4.84
N SER A 21 4.00 4.54 -5.37
CA SER A 21 5.24 4.22 -4.67
C SER A 21 5.62 5.37 -3.76
N CYS A 22 5.95 5.06 -2.50
CA CYS A 22 6.18 6.04 -1.45
C CYS A 22 7.54 5.85 -0.79
N ARG A 23 8.25 6.95 -0.58
CA ARG A 23 9.53 6.98 0.14
C ARG A 23 9.57 8.09 1.17
N LYS A 24 10.32 7.85 2.24
CA LYS A 24 10.53 8.83 3.31
C LYS A 24 11.71 9.75 2.98
N LYS A 25 11.48 11.05 3.19
CA LYS A 25 12.49 12.10 3.08
C LYS A 25 12.20 13.19 4.11
N ASP A 26 13.20 13.57 4.88
CA ASP A 26 13.07 14.63 5.90
C ASP A 26 11.89 14.43 6.87
N GLY A 27 11.65 13.17 7.26
CA GLY A 27 10.58 12.82 8.20
C GLY A 27 9.19 12.68 7.59
N GLU A 28 9.01 12.93 6.30
CA GLU A 28 7.73 12.84 5.60
C GLU A 28 7.78 11.86 4.44
N TYR A 29 6.62 11.32 4.07
CA TYR A 29 6.52 10.42 2.91
C TYR A 29 6.10 11.18 1.67
N TYR A 30 6.74 10.86 0.55
CA TYR A 30 6.48 11.43 -0.76
C TYR A 30 6.19 10.35 -1.79
N ILE A 31 5.34 10.68 -2.75
CA ILE A 31 5.16 9.86 -3.94
C ILE A 31 6.41 9.98 -4.80
N VAL A 32 6.92 8.85 -5.28
CA VAL A 32 8.12 8.79 -6.11
C VAL A 32 7.81 8.18 -7.47
N THR A 33 8.62 8.54 -8.46
CA THR A 33 8.54 8.09 -9.85
C THR A 33 9.91 7.61 -10.34
N ASP A 34 10.03 7.30 -11.65
CA ASP A 34 11.29 6.94 -12.30
C ASP A 34 12.04 5.81 -11.57
N ARG A 35 11.36 4.67 -11.40
CA ARG A 35 11.92 3.51 -10.67
C ARG A 35 12.35 3.88 -9.25
N TRP A 36 11.52 4.72 -8.59
CA TRP A 36 11.68 5.14 -7.19
C TRP A 36 12.86 6.10 -6.95
N GLN A 37 13.45 6.65 -7.99
CA GLN A 37 14.63 7.53 -7.90
C GLN A 37 14.28 9.01 -7.82
N THR A 38 13.10 9.40 -8.34
CA THR A 38 12.68 10.79 -8.38
C THR A 38 11.57 11.06 -7.38
N PHE A 39 11.84 11.90 -6.39
CA PHE A 39 10.83 12.41 -5.48
C PHE A 39 9.97 13.45 -6.17
N THR A 40 8.65 13.31 -6.03
CA THR A 40 7.71 14.38 -6.39
C THR A 40 7.53 15.32 -5.20
N GLU A 41 6.83 16.43 -5.40
CA GLU A 41 6.43 17.33 -4.30
C GLU A 41 5.16 16.86 -3.58
N MET A 42 4.53 15.77 -4.03
CA MET A 42 3.31 15.25 -3.45
C MET A 42 3.61 14.42 -2.20
N LYS A 43 3.22 14.94 -1.06
CA LYS A 43 3.30 14.21 0.21
C LYS A 43 2.19 13.17 0.30
N VAL A 44 2.50 12.04 0.93
CA VAL A 44 1.50 11.01 1.25
C VAL A 44 0.79 11.43 2.54
N ASN A 45 -0.40 11.96 2.40
CA ASN A 45 -1.26 12.36 3.50
C ASN A 45 -2.74 12.25 3.10
N LEU A 46 -3.64 12.45 4.04
CA LEU A 46 -5.08 12.32 3.80
C LEU A 46 -5.60 13.32 2.77
N GLU A 47 -5.04 14.51 2.71
CA GLU A 47 -5.40 15.54 1.73
C GLU A 47 -5.05 15.11 0.31
N THR A 48 -3.85 14.59 0.09
CA THR A 48 -3.41 14.05 -1.20
C THR A 48 -4.25 12.85 -1.62
N LEU A 49 -4.51 11.92 -0.71
CA LEU A 49 -5.39 10.77 -0.98
C LEU A 49 -6.80 11.22 -1.33
N SER A 50 -7.34 12.23 -0.64
CA SER A 50 -8.65 12.80 -0.94
C SER A 50 -8.71 13.37 -2.36
N MET A 51 -7.70 14.13 -2.76
CA MET A 51 -7.59 14.68 -4.11
C MET A 51 -7.50 13.56 -5.16
N LEU A 52 -6.63 12.57 -4.95
CA LEU A 52 -6.43 11.46 -5.90
C LEU A 52 -7.64 10.52 -5.97
N SER A 53 -8.44 10.43 -4.91
CA SER A 53 -9.65 9.61 -4.89
C SER A 53 -10.75 10.10 -5.84
N GLU A 54 -10.64 11.32 -6.33
CA GLU A 54 -11.51 11.82 -7.39
C GLU A 54 -11.27 11.12 -8.73
N PHE A 55 -10.10 10.49 -8.89
CA PHE A 55 -9.67 9.82 -10.11
C PHE A 55 -9.56 8.30 -9.99
N SER A 56 -9.80 7.74 -8.81
CA SER A 56 -9.66 6.30 -8.58
C SER A 56 -10.66 5.78 -7.55
N GLY A 57 -10.99 4.49 -7.67
CA GLY A 57 -11.83 3.78 -6.71
C GLY A 57 -11.03 3.19 -5.55
N GLU A 58 -9.75 2.93 -5.75
CA GLU A 58 -8.87 2.34 -4.75
C GLU A 58 -7.42 2.71 -4.97
N PHE A 59 -6.59 2.42 -3.97
CA PHE A 59 -5.14 2.64 -4.00
C PHE A 59 -4.37 1.36 -3.73
N LEU A 60 -3.26 1.18 -4.44
CA LEU A 60 -2.19 0.26 -4.08
C LEU A 60 -0.98 1.11 -3.65
N ILE A 61 -0.56 1.00 -2.40
CA ILE A 61 0.49 1.83 -1.82
C ILE A 61 1.72 0.98 -1.52
N HIS A 62 2.83 1.30 -2.17
CA HIS A 62 4.13 0.63 -1.98
C HIS A 62 5.02 1.40 -1.01
N GLY A 63 5.41 0.78 0.10
CA GLY A 63 6.48 1.24 0.97
C GLY A 63 7.83 0.82 0.42
N VAL A 64 8.41 1.60 -0.48
CA VAL A 64 9.61 1.24 -1.24
C VAL A 64 10.85 1.05 -0.36
N ASP A 65 10.99 1.85 0.71
CA ASP A 65 12.17 1.81 1.57
C ASP A 65 12.34 0.47 2.31
N VAL A 66 11.26 -0.29 2.50
CA VAL A 66 11.28 -1.59 3.18
C VAL A 66 11.10 -2.77 2.22
N GLU A 67 10.77 -2.51 0.96
CA GLU A 67 10.51 -3.57 -0.02
C GLU A 67 11.76 -4.39 -0.32
N GLY A 68 11.61 -5.71 -0.30
CA GLY A 68 12.69 -6.65 -0.60
C GLY A 68 13.79 -6.76 0.47
N LYS A 69 13.68 -6.06 1.58
CA LYS A 69 14.71 -6.02 2.64
C LYS A 69 14.46 -7.00 3.78
N SER A 70 13.29 -7.66 3.80
CA SER A 70 12.87 -8.54 4.92
C SER A 70 13.01 -7.87 6.30
N SER A 71 12.86 -6.55 6.34
CA SER A 71 13.05 -5.73 7.54
C SER A 71 11.74 -5.37 8.24
N GLY A 72 10.63 -5.95 7.79
CA GLY A 72 9.30 -5.66 8.30
C GLY A 72 8.61 -4.53 7.54
N VAL A 73 7.42 -4.18 8.01
CA VAL A 73 6.57 -3.17 7.39
C VAL A 73 6.98 -1.74 7.77
N ASP A 74 6.61 -0.78 6.95
CA ASP A 74 6.80 0.64 7.26
C ASP A 74 5.66 1.15 8.14
N GLU A 75 5.85 1.06 9.45
CA GLU A 75 4.82 1.42 10.43
C GLU A 75 4.40 2.89 10.36
N GLY A 76 5.32 3.79 10.04
CA GLY A 76 5.03 5.21 9.88
C GLY A 76 4.09 5.47 8.71
N LEU A 77 4.31 4.81 7.58
CA LEU A 77 3.43 4.89 6.42
C LEU A 77 2.06 4.29 6.73
N ILE A 78 2.02 3.10 7.35
CA ILE A 78 0.77 2.43 7.73
C ILE A 78 -0.09 3.30 8.63
N LYS A 79 0.50 4.03 9.58
CA LYS A 79 -0.24 4.96 10.44
C LYS A 79 -0.95 6.05 9.66
N ILE A 80 -0.30 6.60 8.63
CA ILE A 80 -0.92 7.60 7.76
C ILE A 80 -2.08 6.99 7.00
N LEU A 81 -1.87 5.83 6.39
CA LEU A 81 -2.89 5.14 5.59
C LEU A 81 -4.08 4.67 6.43
N ALA A 82 -3.86 4.31 7.69
CA ALA A 82 -4.90 3.89 8.62
C ALA A 82 -5.92 5.00 8.91
N GLY A 83 -5.57 6.26 8.71
CA GLY A 83 -6.49 7.39 8.82
C GLY A 83 -7.46 7.55 7.64
N TRP A 84 -7.24 6.80 6.55
CA TRP A 84 -8.07 6.85 5.35
C TRP A 84 -9.21 5.84 5.43
N ASP A 85 -10.44 6.29 5.24
CA ASP A 85 -11.64 5.45 5.37
C ASP A 85 -12.62 5.58 4.18
N LYS A 86 -12.26 6.31 3.13
CA LYS A 86 -13.18 6.62 2.02
C LYS A 86 -13.12 5.62 0.87
N SER A 87 -12.05 4.87 0.76
CA SER A 87 -11.89 3.83 -0.24
C SER A 87 -10.88 2.78 0.22
N LEU A 88 -10.84 1.66 -0.49
CA LEU A 88 -9.92 0.58 -0.18
C LEU A 88 -8.47 0.99 -0.44
N ILE A 89 -7.58 0.64 0.48
CA ILE A 89 -6.13 0.69 0.28
C ILE A 89 -5.56 -0.71 0.46
N THR A 90 -4.73 -1.14 -0.49
CA THR A 90 -3.86 -2.29 -0.36
C THR A 90 -2.44 -1.82 -0.10
N TYR A 91 -1.85 -2.23 1.01
CA TYR A 91 -0.46 -1.94 1.36
C TYR A 91 0.47 -3.03 0.81
N ALA A 92 1.59 -2.62 0.24
CA ALA A 92 2.66 -3.50 -0.21
C ALA A 92 4.01 -3.01 0.30
N GLY A 93 4.84 -3.92 0.77
CA GLY A 93 6.22 -3.64 1.16
C GLY A 93 6.63 -4.23 2.48
N GLY A 94 7.65 -5.09 2.45
CA GLY A 94 8.36 -5.57 3.62
C GLY A 94 7.66 -6.63 4.45
N ILE A 95 6.47 -7.08 4.10
CA ILE A 95 5.78 -8.15 4.86
C ILE A 95 6.56 -9.44 4.70
N SER A 96 7.12 -9.94 5.81
CA SER A 96 7.98 -11.11 5.83
C SER A 96 7.61 -12.13 6.91
N SER A 97 6.67 -11.80 7.80
CA SER A 97 6.25 -12.63 8.91
C SER A 97 4.78 -12.45 9.24
N PHE A 98 4.22 -13.37 10.01
CA PHE A 98 2.86 -13.22 10.55
C PHE A 98 2.75 -12.03 11.51
N ASP A 99 3.82 -11.72 12.23
CA ASP A 99 3.89 -10.55 13.10
C ASP A 99 3.70 -9.24 12.30
N ASP A 100 4.26 -9.16 11.10
CA ASP A 100 4.05 -8.02 10.19
C ASP A 100 2.59 -7.88 9.78
N ILE A 101 1.92 -8.98 9.47
CA ILE A 101 0.50 -9.00 9.15
C ILE A 101 -0.33 -8.49 10.35
N ASP A 102 -0.03 -8.99 11.54
CA ASP A 102 -0.69 -8.56 12.78
C ASP A 102 -0.48 -7.05 13.05
N LYS A 103 0.71 -6.54 12.78
CA LYS A 103 1.01 -5.10 12.90
C LYS A 103 0.16 -4.24 11.96
N VAL A 104 0.02 -4.65 10.71
CA VAL A 104 -0.83 -3.92 9.76
C VAL A 104 -2.28 -3.94 10.20
N ASN A 105 -2.79 -5.10 10.58
CA ASN A 105 -4.18 -5.25 11.03
C ASN A 105 -4.45 -4.44 12.31
N ALA A 106 -3.55 -4.48 13.28
CA ALA A 106 -3.69 -3.73 14.52
C ALA A 106 -3.67 -2.21 14.29
N ALA A 107 -2.75 -1.72 13.46
CA ALA A 107 -2.62 -0.29 13.17
C ALA A 107 -3.79 0.26 12.35
N SER A 108 -4.39 -0.55 11.49
CA SER A 108 -5.47 -0.14 10.59
C SER A 108 -6.87 -0.55 11.05
N GLU A 109 -6.97 -1.27 12.16
CA GLU A 109 -8.23 -1.88 12.61
C GLU A 109 -8.86 -2.77 11.51
N GLY A 110 -8.02 -3.48 10.76
CA GLY A 110 -8.43 -4.36 9.66
C GLY A 110 -8.87 -3.66 8.37
N ARG A 111 -8.69 -2.35 8.26
CA ARG A 111 -9.13 -1.58 7.07
C ARG A 111 -8.18 -1.65 5.90
N LEU A 112 -6.89 -1.94 6.12
CA LEU A 112 -5.92 -2.08 5.05
C LEU A 112 -5.85 -3.53 4.58
N ASP A 113 -5.97 -3.72 3.28
CA ASP A 113 -5.59 -4.97 2.65
C ASP A 113 -4.07 -5.03 2.49
N ILE A 114 -3.52 -6.21 2.29
CA ILE A 114 -2.08 -6.41 2.15
C ILE A 114 -1.74 -7.22 0.90
N THR A 115 -0.57 -6.96 0.35
CA THR A 115 0.06 -7.78 -0.68
C THR A 115 1.32 -8.42 -0.13
N ILE A 116 1.44 -9.72 -0.28
CA ILE A 116 2.62 -10.50 0.10
C ILE A 116 3.22 -11.09 -1.17
N GLY A 117 4.51 -10.87 -1.37
CA GLY A 117 5.24 -11.37 -2.53
C GLY A 117 6.29 -12.42 -2.15
N SER A 118 7.56 -12.05 -2.21
CA SER A 118 8.71 -12.94 -2.02
C SER A 118 8.77 -13.65 -0.67
N ALA A 119 8.01 -13.21 0.32
CA ALA A 119 7.92 -13.88 1.62
C ALA A 119 7.09 -15.18 1.58
N LEU A 120 6.26 -15.36 0.56
CA LEU A 120 5.49 -16.60 0.40
C LEU A 120 6.36 -17.77 -0.01
N SER A 121 6.04 -18.96 0.52
CA SER A 121 6.77 -20.20 0.27
C SER A 121 6.84 -20.57 -1.21
N ILE A 122 5.84 -20.24 -2.00
CA ILE A 122 5.82 -20.46 -3.46
C ILE A 122 6.93 -19.69 -4.19
N TYR A 123 7.46 -18.64 -3.59
CA TYR A 123 8.58 -17.85 -4.10
C TYR A 123 9.88 -18.07 -3.31
N GLY A 124 9.91 -19.11 -2.45
CA GLY A 124 11.07 -19.42 -1.61
C GLY A 124 11.11 -18.70 -0.27
N GLY A 125 10.05 -18.01 0.12
CA GLY A 125 9.92 -17.36 1.43
C GLY A 125 9.49 -18.31 2.54
N ALA A 126 9.37 -17.78 3.75
CA ALA A 126 9.04 -18.55 4.95
C ALA A 126 7.53 -18.67 5.24
N LEU A 127 6.69 -17.86 4.57
CA LEU A 127 5.25 -17.85 4.81
C LEU A 127 4.53 -18.86 3.94
N ASP A 128 3.89 -19.83 4.56
CA ASP A 128 3.02 -20.77 3.87
C ASP A 128 1.71 -20.08 3.47
N MET A 129 1.31 -20.24 2.21
CA MET A 129 0.13 -19.56 1.66
C MET A 129 -1.17 -20.00 2.31
N ASP A 130 -1.33 -21.31 2.56
CA ASP A 130 -2.54 -21.85 3.18
C ASP A 130 -2.67 -21.37 4.63
N GLU A 131 -1.55 -21.26 5.34
CA GLU A 131 -1.51 -20.72 6.69
C GLU A 131 -1.86 -19.23 6.73
N VAL A 132 -1.35 -18.43 5.77
CA VAL A 132 -1.72 -17.01 5.63
C VAL A 132 -3.22 -16.85 5.39
N ILE A 133 -3.77 -17.61 4.46
CA ILE A 133 -5.21 -17.57 4.14
C ILE A 133 -6.04 -17.97 5.37
N SER A 134 -5.68 -19.07 6.02
CA SER A 134 -6.38 -19.55 7.22
C SER A 134 -6.38 -18.54 8.37
N ARG A 135 -5.28 -17.77 8.50
CA ARG A 135 -5.17 -16.76 9.54
C ARG A 135 -6.02 -15.52 9.24
N LEU A 136 -6.08 -15.09 7.99
CA LEU A 136 -6.91 -13.97 7.56
C LEU A 136 -8.42 -14.31 7.64
N ASP A 137 -8.80 -15.53 7.27
CA ASP A 137 -10.20 -15.98 7.33
C ASP A 137 -10.78 -15.98 8.76
N LYS A 138 -9.95 -16.16 9.77
CA LYS A 138 -10.39 -16.13 11.17
C LYS A 138 -10.71 -14.73 11.69
N GLU A 139 -10.26 -13.70 10.99
CA GLU A 139 -10.48 -12.30 11.35
C GLU A 139 -11.70 -11.70 10.63
N LEU A 140 -12.26 -12.45 9.70
CA LEU A 140 -13.52 -12.13 9.02
C LEU A 140 -14.73 -12.63 9.82
#